data_9afdd10e2cf5ce2c210779c3b14c47a5
#
_entry.id   9afdd10e2cf5ce2c210779c3b14c47a5
#
_cell.length_a   1.000
_cell.length_b   1.000
_cell.length_c   1.000
_cell.angle_alpha   90.00
_cell.angle_beta   90.00
_cell.angle_gamma   90.00
#
_symmetry.space_group_name_H-M   'P 1'
#
loop_
_entity.id
_entity.type
_entity.pdbx_description
1 polymer ?
#
loop_
_entity_poly.entity_id
_entity_poly.type
_entity_poly.pdbx_seq_one_letter_code
_entity_poly.pdbx_strand_id
1 'polypeptide(L)'
;MAIATLAGGCFWCLVKPFTSYDGVKSITSGYSGGTVEYPTYEEVCTNTTGHVEAVQIVFDEQVISFSDILDIYFKTFDPTDKNGQFFDRGESYRPVIFYHDEAQKESALKKIDALNEAKIFDKPVVTPVEPYKNFYPAEDYHQDYYKKHPVHYYQYQRGSGRKAVSYTHLTLPTSELV
;
A
#
# COMPACT_ATOMS: atom_id res chain seq x y z
N MET A 1 -14.75 2.93 -13.91
CA MET A 1 -14.08 2.40 -12.72
C MET A 1 -12.60 2.17 -13.02
N ALA A 2 -11.75 2.54 -12.09
CA ALA A 2 -10.32 2.34 -12.22
C ALA A 2 -9.82 1.39 -11.12
N ILE A 3 -8.58 0.89 -11.29
CA ILE A 3 -7.97 -0.06 -10.36
C ILE A 3 -6.60 0.48 -9.96
N ALA A 4 -6.32 0.47 -8.65
CA ALA A 4 -5.01 0.77 -8.09
C ALA A 4 -4.49 -0.48 -7.37
N THR A 5 -3.22 -0.83 -7.58
CA THR A 5 -2.57 -1.96 -6.92
C THR A 5 -1.34 -1.46 -6.18
N LEU A 6 -1.38 -1.54 -4.85
CA LEU A 6 -0.41 -0.89 -3.98
C LEU A 6 0.10 -1.86 -2.91
N ALA A 7 1.40 -1.84 -2.67
CA ALA A 7 2.05 -2.62 -1.62
C ALA A 7 2.74 -1.68 -0.63
N GLY A 8 2.70 -2.00 0.64
CA GLY A 8 3.30 -1.16 1.68
C GLY A 8 3.40 -1.90 3.02
N GLY A 9 4.03 -3.06 3.02
CA GLY A 9 4.16 -3.92 4.19
C GLY A 9 2.97 -4.85 4.34
N CYS A 10 2.58 -5.15 5.56
CA CYS A 10 1.46 -6.06 5.82
C CYS A 10 0.15 -5.49 5.28
N PHE A 11 -0.53 -6.25 4.44
CA PHE A 11 -1.75 -5.78 3.78
C PHE A 11 -2.94 -5.58 4.75
N TRP A 12 -2.92 -6.16 5.95
CA TRP A 12 -3.94 -5.88 6.95
C TRP A 12 -4.03 -4.38 7.26
N CYS A 13 -2.91 -3.67 7.22
CA CYS A 13 -2.82 -2.26 7.56
C CYS A 13 -3.12 -1.34 6.37
N LEU A 14 -3.24 -1.88 5.16
CA LEU A 14 -3.50 -1.10 3.96
C LEU A 14 -4.98 -1.00 3.61
N VAL A 15 -5.85 -1.76 4.24
CA VAL A 15 -7.28 -1.80 3.90
C VAL A 15 -8.05 -0.68 4.58
N LYS A 16 -7.98 -0.63 5.91
CA LYS A 16 -8.79 0.30 6.72
C LYS A 16 -8.69 1.76 6.29
N PRO A 17 -7.48 2.31 6.01
CA PRO A 17 -7.37 3.73 5.66
C PRO A 17 -8.19 4.16 4.45
N PHE A 18 -8.47 3.24 3.53
CA PHE A 18 -9.21 3.56 2.31
C PHE A 18 -10.73 3.39 2.43
N THR A 19 -11.19 2.70 3.47
CA THR A 19 -12.62 2.31 3.57
C THR A 19 -13.57 3.46 3.86
N SER A 20 -13.07 4.58 4.36
CA SER A 20 -13.88 5.74 4.73
C SER A 20 -14.05 6.77 3.62
N TYR A 21 -13.42 6.56 2.47
CA TYR A 21 -13.44 7.53 1.39
C TYR A 21 -14.51 7.21 0.34
N ASP A 22 -15.31 8.22 -0.01
CA ASP A 22 -16.28 8.09 -1.09
C ASP A 22 -15.53 7.82 -2.40
N GLY A 23 -16.14 7.01 -3.26
CA GLY A 23 -15.52 6.63 -4.53
C GLY A 23 -14.72 5.34 -4.47
N VAL A 24 -14.30 4.89 -3.30
CA VAL A 24 -13.66 3.58 -3.13
C VAL A 24 -14.77 2.52 -3.09
N LYS A 25 -14.79 1.64 -4.10
CA LYS A 25 -15.86 0.64 -4.26
C LYS A 25 -15.53 -0.69 -3.63
N SER A 26 -14.27 -1.12 -3.74
CA SER A 26 -13.82 -2.37 -3.11
C SER A 26 -12.33 -2.34 -2.86
N ILE A 27 -11.89 -3.09 -1.86
CA ILE A 27 -10.48 -3.26 -1.52
C ILE A 27 -10.27 -4.74 -1.26
N THR A 28 -9.34 -5.35 -1.99
CA THR A 28 -9.03 -6.78 -1.85
C THR A 28 -7.55 -6.92 -1.47
N SER A 29 -7.27 -7.63 -0.39
CA SER A 29 -5.91 -8.02 -0.03
C SER A 29 -5.44 -9.17 -0.88
N GLY A 30 -4.18 -9.17 -1.30
CA GLY A 30 -3.66 -10.23 -2.16
C GLY A 30 -2.17 -10.15 -2.36
N TYR A 31 -1.71 -10.86 -3.38
CA TYR A 31 -0.29 -11.01 -3.72
C TYR A 31 -0.06 -10.57 -5.14
N SER A 32 1.00 -9.82 -5.37
CA SER A 32 1.25 -9.22 -6.68
C SER A 32 2.74 -9.15 -7.01
N GLY A 33 3.05 -9.22 -8.29
CA GLY A 33 4.39 -8.97 -8.82
C GLY A 33 5.30 -10.17 -8.92
N GLY A 34 4.91 -11.32 -8.41
CA GLY A 34 5.72 -12.53 -8.41
C GLY A 34 5.50 -13.44 -9.61
N THR A 35 6.11 -14.62 -9.56
CA THR A 35 6.09 -15.60 -10.66
C THR A 35 5.26 -16.84 -10.37
N VAL A 36 4.89 -17.08 -9.11
CA VAL A 36 4.10 -18.24 -8.73
C VAL A 36 2.63 -17.95 -8.94
N GLU A 37 1.93 -18.80 -9.69
CA GLU A 37 0.49 -18.69 -9.90
C GLU A 37 -0.27 -19.19 -8.67
N TYR A 38 -1.34 -18.47 -8.30
CA TYR A 38 -2.21 -18.82 -7.17
C TYR A 38 -1.42 -19.15 -5.89
N PRO A 39 -0.52 -18.24 -5.44
CA PRO A 39 0.32 -18.53 -4.28
C PRO A 39 -0.52 -18.57 -3.01
N THR A 40 -0.04 -19.35 -2.03
CA THR A 40 -0.58 -19.33 -0.68
C THR A 40 0.16 -18.30 0.16
N TYR A 41 -0.45 -17.90 1.29
CA TYR A 41 0.20 -17.01 2.24
C TYR A 41 1.55 -17.57 2.71
N GLU A 42 1.58 -18.87 3.02
CA GLU A 42 2.79 -19.55 3.48
C GLU A 42 3.89 -19.49 2.43
N GLU A 43 3.55 -19.70 1.16
CA GLU A 43 4.52 -19.63 0.06
C GLU A 43 5.10 -18.21 -0.08
N VAL A 44 4.24 -17.20 0.00
CA VAL A 44 4.67 -15.79 -0.11
C VAL A 44 5.61 -15.44 1.06
N CYS A 45 5.30 -15.90 2.27
CA CYS A 45 6.11 -15.66 3.46
C CYS A 45 7.51 -16.25 3.37
N THR A 46 7.76 -17.22 2.50
CA THR A 46 9.12 -17.76 2.30
C THR A 46 10.04 -16.79 1.56
N ASN A 47 9.50 -15.71 0.99
CA ASN A 47 10.24 -14.74 0.18
C ASN A 47 10.88 -15.34 -1.08
N THR A 48 10.29 -16.43 -1.61
CA THR A 48 10.80 -17.12 -2.81
C THR A 48 9.91 -16.97 -4.03
N THR A 49 8.68 -16.45 -3.86
CA THR A 49 7.72 -16.33 -4.96
C THR A 49 7.89 -15.06 -5.79
N GLY A 50 8.58 -14.06 -5.25
CA GLY A 50 8.68 -12.73 -5.84
C GLY A 50 7.44 -11.86 -5.59
N HIS A 51 6.37 -12.42 -5.02
CA HIS A 51 5.16 -11.66 -4.69
C HIS A 51 5.36 -10.79 -3.47
N VAL A 52 4.65 -9.66 -3.47
CA VAL A 52 4.51 -8.80 -2.30
C VAL A 52 3.06 -8.84 -1.82
N GLU A 53 2.86 -8.61 -0.52
CA GLU A 53 1.53 -8.37 0.01
C GLU A 53 1.04 -7.02 -0.49
N ALA A 54 -0.13 -7.00 -1.10
CA ALA A 54 -0.67 -5.82 -1.75
C ALA A 54 -2.18 -5.71 -1.55
N VAL A 55 -2.71 -4.53 -1.83
CA VAL A 55 -4.16 -4.34 -1.93
C VAL A 55 -4.49 -3.89 -3.34
N GLN A 56 -5.64 -4.33 -3.83
CA GLN A 56 -6.20 -3.87 -5.09
C GLN A 56 -7.47 -3.10 -4.79
N ILE A 57 -7.50 -1.84 -5.22
CA ILE A 57 -8.58 -0.91 -4.92
C ILE A 57 -9.32 -0.60 -6.21
N VAL A 58 -10.62 -0.86 -6.23
CA VAL A 58 -11.50 -0.43 -7.33
C VAL A 58 -12.14 0.90 -6.91
N PHE A 59 -11.99 1.92 -7.72
CA PHE A 59 -12.45 3.26 -7.37
C PHE A 59 -13.08 3.99 -8.56
N ASP A 60 -13.96 4.96 -8.25
CA ASP A 60 -14.59 5.83 -9.23
C ASP A 60 -13.75 7.09 -9.42
N GLU A 61 -13.13 7.22 -10.58
CA GLU A 61 -12.23 8.34 -10.88
C GLU A 61 -12.95 9.70 -10.88
N GLN A 62 -14.26 9.73 -11.01
CA GLN A 62 -15.05 10.97 -10.95
C GLN A 62 -15.26 11.45 -9.51
N VAL A 63 -15.08 10.58 -8.53
CA VAL A 63 -15.25 10.91 -7.12
C VAL A 63 -13.92 11.05 -6.41
N ILE A 64 -12.97 10.14 -6.67
CA ILE A 64 -11.64 10.14 -6.08
C ILE A 64 -10.60 9.82 -7.16
N SER A 65 -9.55 10.63 -7.24
CA SER A 65 -8.50 10.44 -8.26
C SER A 65 -7.44 9.44 -7.78
N PHE A 66 -6.64 8.94 -8.73
CA PHE A 66 -5.47 8.12 -8.37
C PHE A 66 -4.48 8.91 -7.50
N SER A 67 -4.33 10.20 -7.77
CA SER A 67 -3.49 11.08 -6.94
C SER A 67 -3.99 11.14 -5.50
N ASP A 68 -5.32 11.21 -5.30
CA ASP A 68 -5.91 11.16 -3.95
C ASP A 68 -5.66 9.82 -3.28
N ILE A 69 -5.77 8.72 -4.02
CA ILE A 69 -5.45 7.37 -3.53
C ILE A 69 -3.99 7.32 -3.05
N LEU A 70 -3.07 7.91 -3.81
CA LEU A 70 -1.65 7.96 -3.43
C LEU A 70 -1.42 8.82 -2.18
N ASP A 71 -2.16 9.92 -2.01
CA ASP A 71 -2.06 10.73 -0.78
C ASP A 71 -2.40 9.92 0.46
N ILE A 72 -3.46 9.12 0.37
CA ILE A 72 -3.85 8.22 1.46
C ILE A 72 -2.77 7.15 1.68
N TYR A 73 -2.31 6.54 0.60
CA TYR A 73 -1.30 5.49 0.60
C TYR A 73 -0.02 5.93 1.32
N PHE A 74 0.52 7.09 0.95
CA PHE A 74 1.76 7.59 1.55
C PHE A 74 1.65 7.98 3.02
N LYS A 75 0.44 8.02 3.57
CA LYS A 75 0.21 8.23 5.01
C LYS A 75 0.17 6.93 5.81
N THR A 76 0.26 5.78 5.16
CA THR A 76 0.04 4.48 5.80
C THR A 76 1.31 3.68 6.06
N PHE A 77 2.44 4.08 5.48
CA PHE A 77 3.68 3.31 5.55
C PHE A 77 4.90 4.25 5.48
N ASP A 78 6.09 3.69 5.70
CA ASP A 78 7.34 4.43 5.56
C ASP A 78 7.86 4.31 4.11
N PRO A 79 7.69 5.33 3.26
CA PRO A 79 8.09 5.24 1.86
C PRO A 79 9.60 5.38 1.65
N THR A 80 10.37 5.60 2.70
CA THR A 80 11.83 5.68 2.64
C THR A 80 12.50 4.33 2.86
N ASP A 81 11.72 3.29 3.21
CA ASP A 81 12.20 1.93 3.44
C ASP A 81 11.78 1.02 2.28
N LYS A 82 12.76 0.50 1.54
CA LYS A 82 12.50 -0.35 0.37
C LYS A 82 12.55 -1.85 0.67
N ASN A 83 12.94 -2.25 1.89
CA ASN A 83 13.21 -3.64 2.24
C ASN A 83 12.15 -4.28 3.13
N GLY A 84 11.04 -3.59 3.35
CA GLY A 84 9.98 -4.02 4.23
C GLY A 84 9.38 -2.85 4.96
N GLN A 85 8.64 -3.12 6.04
CA GLN A 85 8.05 -2.08 6.88
C GLN A 85 8.16 -2.46 8.35
N PHE A 86 8.84 -1.63 9.12
CA PHE A 86 8.99 -1.81 10.57
C PHE A 86 9.54 -3.19 10.93
N PHE A 87 8.81 -4.01 11.67
CA PHE A 87 9.21 -5.38 12.01
C PHE A 87 8.91 -6.39 10.91
N ASP A 88 8.09 -6.03 9.92
CA ASP A 88 7.80 -6.87 8.76
C ASP A 88 8.90 -6.68 7.73
N ARG A 89 9.88 -7.56 7.73
CA ARG A 89 11.06 -7.44 6.88
C ARG A 89 11.05 -8.52 5.80
N GLY A 90 11.66 -8.19 4.67
CA GLY A 90 11.85 -9.13 3.58
C GLY A 90 11.08 -8.75 2.32
N GLU A 91 11.28 -9.53 1.27
CA GLU A 91 10.78 -9.29 -0.09
C GLU A 91 9.26 -9.12 -0.14
N SER A 92 8.53 -9.96 0.64
CA SER A 92 7.07 -9.95 0.62
C SER A 92 6.45 -8.69 1.24
N TYR A 93 7.23 -7.93 1.98
CA TYR A 93 6.76 -6.72 2.66
C TYR A 93 7.33 -5.43 2.07
N ARG A 94 8.01 -5.50 0.93
CA ARG A 94 8.54 -4.29 0.30
C ARG A 94 7.42 -3.43 -0.29
N PRO A 95 7.51 -2.09 -0.19
CA PRO A 95 6.51 -1.21 -0.82
C PRO A 95 6.73 -1.14 -2.33
N VAL A 96 5.63 -1.09 -3.08
CA VAL A 96 5.64 -0.94 -4.54
C VAL A 96 4.34 -0.28 -4.98
N ILE A 97 4.42 0.62 -5.95
CA ILE A 97 3.26 1.11 -6.69
C ILE A 97 3.24 0.40 -8.03
N PHE A 98 2.22 -0.44 -8.26
CA PHE A 98 2.05 -1.11 -9.56
C PHE A 98 1.12 -0.27 -10.44
N TYR A 99 1.66 0.32 -11.51
CA TYR A 99 0.84 1.15 -12.39
C TYR A 99 0.15 0.29 -13.45
N HIS A 100 -1.12 0.60 -13.70
CA HIS A 100 -1.94 -0.10 -14.71
C HIS A 100 -1.90 0.60 -16.07
N ASP A 101 -1.49 1.87 -16.11
CA ASP A 101 -1.37 2.66 -17.34
C ASP A 101 -0.35 3.79 -17.15
N GLU A 102 -0.02 4.48 -18.23
CA GLU A 102 0.98 5.56 -18.20
C GLU A 102 0.55 6.73 -17.33
N ALA A 103 -0.75 7.03 -17.27
CA ALA A 103 -1.26 8.12 -16.43
C ALA A 103 -1.00 7.83 -14.95
N GLN A 104 -1.18 6.59 -14.51
CA GLN A 104 -0.86 6.18 -13.14
C GLN A 104 0.65 6.28 -12.88
N LYS A 105 1.46 5.84 -13.83
CA LYS A 105 2.93 5.94 -13.70
C LYS A 105 3.37 7.38 -13.53
N GLU A 106 2.90 8.28 -14.38
CA GLU A 106 3.22 9.69 -14.31
C GLU A 106 2.77 10.32 -13.00
N SER A 107 1.56 9.99 -12.57
CA SER A 107 1.01 10.48 -11.30
C SER A 107 1.84 10.03 -10.10
N ALA A 108 2.27 8.76 -10.10
CA ALA A 108 3.10 8.22 -9.03
C ALA A 108 4.48 8.88 -8.98
N LEU A 109 5.13 9.03 -10.12
CA LEU A 109 6.46 9.67 -10.19
C LEU A 109 6.38 11.15 -9.77
N LYS A 110 5.35 11.86 -10.20
CA LYS A 110 5.12 13.25 -9.80
C LYS A 110 4.94 13.39 -8.29
N LYS A 111 4.16 12.48 -7.70
CA LYS A 111 3.90 12.49 -6.26
C LYS A 111 5.19 12.27 -5.48
N ILE A 112 6.01 11.30 -5.90
CA ILE A 112 7.29 11.00 -5.27
C ILE A 112 8.23 12.21 -5.37
N ASP A 113 8.33 12.83 -6.54
CA ASP A 113 9.16 14.02 -6.74
C ASP A 113 8.70 15.16 -5.84
N ALA A 114 7.39 15.40 -5.73
CA ALA A 114 6.84 16.44 -4.87
C ALA A 114 7.16 16.19 -3.39
N LEU A 115 7.04 14.95 -2.93
CA LEU A 115 7.38 14.58 -1.56
C LEU A 115 8.87 14.82 -1.27
N ASN A 116 9.74 14.48 -2.21
CA ASN A 116 11.18 14.64 -2.06
C ASN A 116 11.58 16.12 -2.10
N GLU A 117 11.00 16.92 -2.98
CA GLU A 117 11.27 18.36 -3.07
C GLU A 117 10.81 19.09 -1.82
N ALA A 118 9.67 18.72 -1.27
CA ALA A 118 9.14 19.33 -0.05
C ALA A 118 9.84 18.83 1.21
N LYS A 119 10.70 17.80 1.09
CA LYS A 119 11.43 17.19 2.22
C LYS A 119 10.50 16.77 3.35
N ILE A 120 9.39 16.14 2.97
CA ILE A 120 8.36 15.68 3.92
C ILE A 120 8.93 14.61 4.85
N PHE A 121 9.83 13.76 4.35
CA PHE A 121 10.48 12.71 5.11
C PHE A 121 11.96 13.03 5.33
N ASP A 122 12.55 12.49 6.39
CA ASP A 122 13.96 12.68 6.73
C ASP A 122 14.90 12.10 5.67
N LYS A 123 14.44 11.09 4.94
CA LYS A 123 15.19 10.42 3.87
C LYS A 123 14.38 10.49 2.58
N PRO A 124 15.03 10.30 1.42
CA PRO A 124 14.30 10.26 0.16
C PRO A 124 13.27 9.13 0.10
N VAL A 125 12.15 9.41 -0.56
CA VAL A 125 11.18 8.37 -0.91
C VAL A 125 11.80 7.45 -1.95
N VAL A 126 11.85 6.16 -1.67
CA VAL A 126 12.48 5.15 -2.53
C VAL A 126 11.50 4.07 -3.00
N THR A 127 10.21 4.33 -2.87
CA THR A 127 9.15 3.40 -3.27
C THR A 127 9.22 3.16 -4.78
N PRO A 128 9.43 1.91 -5.24
CA PRO A 128 9.47 1.61 -6.67
C PRO A 128 8.12 1.80 -7.35
N VAL A 129 8.15 2.20 -8.61
CA VAL A 129 6.97 2.31 -9.47
C VAL A 129 7.18 1.30 -10.59
N GLU A 130 6.42 0.19 -10.58
CA GLU A 130 6.60 -0.94 -11.47
C GLU A 130 5.33 -1.22 -12.27
N PRO A 131 5.44 -1.79 -13.48
CA PRO A 131 4.26 -2.15 -14.25
C PRO A 131 3.47 -3.26 -13.57
N TYR A 132 2.15 -3.15 -13.61
CA TYR A 132 1.26 -4.19 -13.10
C TYR A 132 1.45 -5.47 -13.92
N LYS A 133 1.62 -6.58 -13.24
CA LYS A 133 1.83 -7.89 -13.87
C LYS A 133 0.70 -8.85 -13.56
N ASN A 134 0.34 -8.98 -12.30
CA ASN A 134 -0.67 -9.92 -11.82
C ASN A 134 -1.17 -9.53 -10.44
N PHE A 135 -2.28 -10.15 -10.03
CA PHE A 135 -2.79 -10.04 -8.67
C PHE A 135 -3.61 -11.29 -8.36
N TYR A 136 -3.29 -11.91 -7.24
CA TYR A 136 -4.01 -13.07 -6.73
C TYR A 136 -4.62 -12.73 -5.38
N PRO A 137 -5.96 -12.75 -5.25
CA PRO A 137 -6.60 -12.48 -3.96
C PRO A 137 -6.08 -13.40 -2.87
N ALA A 138 -5.84 -12.84 -1.69
CA ALA A 138 -5.44 -13.63 -0.54
C ALA A 138 -6.65 -14.41 0.02
N GLU A 139 -6.34 -15.36 0.88
CA GLU A 139 -7.34 -16.20 1.56
C GLU A 139 -8.37 -15.33 2.31
N ASP A 140 -9.58 -15.83 2.46
CA ASP A 140 -10.69 -15.09 3.07
C ASP A 140 -10.37 -14.56 4.47
N TYR A 141 -9.59 -15.29 5.25
CA TYR A 141 -9.28 -14.86 6.61
C TYR A 141 -8.41 -13.60 6.68
N HIS A 142 -7.74 -13.24 5.57
CA HIS A 142 -6.97 -12.00 5.47
C HIS A 142 -7.84 -10.81 5.04
N GLN A 143 -9.00 -11.06 4.41
CA GLN A 143 -9.85 -9.98 3.93
C GLN A 143 -10.54 -9.27 5.10
N ASP A 144 -10.51 -7.93 5.09
CA ASP A 144 -11.11 -7.12 6.17
C ASP A 144 -10.65 -7.54 7.57
N TYR A 145 -9.35 -7.83 7.71
CA TYR A 145 -8.80 -8.38 8.95
C TYR A 145 -9.10 -7.49 10.17
N TYR A 146 -9.07 -6.17 9.99
CA TYR A 146 -9.34 -5.22 11.07
C TYR A 146 -10.78 -5.33 11.62
N LYS A 147 -11.73 -5.80 10.79
CA LYS A 147 -13.12 -6.03 11.21
C LYS A 147 -13.28 -7.39 11.89
N LYS A 148 -12.60 -8.41 11.38
CA LYS A 148 -12.71 -9.79 11.87
C LYS A 148 -11.96 -9.98 13.17
N HIS A 149 -10.82 -9.31 13.34
CA HIS A 149 -9.93 -9.45 14.50
C HIS A 149 -9.46 -8.08 14.99
N PRO A 150 -10.39 -7.23 15.49
CA PRO A 150 -10.05 -5.83 15.82
C PRO A 150 -8.99 -5.69 16.93
N VAL A 151 -9.03 -6.56 17.94
CA VAL A 151 -8.06 -6.50 19.03
C VAL A 151 -6.66 -6.88 18.56
N HIS A 152 -6.56 -8.00 17.83
CA HIS A 152 -5.28 -8.46 17.29
C HIS A 152 -4.70 -7.45 16.28
N TYR A 153 -5.55 -6.90 15.42
CA TYR A 153 -5.13 -5.86 14.47
C TYR A 153 -4.56 -4.64 15.19
N TYR A 154 -5.24 -4.16 16.22
CA TYR A 154 -4.80 -3.00 16.99
C TYR A 154 -3.46 -3.26 17.67
N GLN A 155 -3.32 -4.42 18.32
CA GLN A 155 -2.07 -4.81 18.98
C GLN A 155 -0.92 -4.92 17.99
N TYR A 156 -1.17 -5.51 16.83
CA TYR A 156 -0.19 -5.64 15.76
C TYR A 156 0.26 -4.28 15.26
N GLN A 157 -0.68 -3.38 14.98
CA GLN A 157 -0.37 -2.06 14.47
C GLN A 157 0.51 -1.26 15.43
N ARG A 158 0.22 -1.35 16.73
CA ARG A 158 1.03 -0.69 17.76
C ARG A 158 2.39 -1.35 17.92
N GLY A 159 2.43 -2.67 17.99
CA GLY A 159 3.66 -3.43 18.21
C GLY A 159 4.64 -3.33 17.06
N SER A 160 4.16 -3.17 15.83
CA SER A 160 5.00 -3.02 14.66
C SER A 160 5.60 -1.62 14.50
N GLY A 161 5.10 -0.63 15.23
CA GLY A 161 5.52 0.76 15.08
C GLY A 161 4.77 1.53 13.98
N ARG A 162 3.91 0.87 13.23
CA ARG A 162 3.20 1.45 12.09
C ARG A 162 2.26 2.59 12.49
N LYS A 163 1.67 2.51 13.66
CA LYS A 163 0.78 3.55 14.18
C LYS A 163 1.51 4.89 14.39
N ALA A 164 2.77 4.83 14.81
CA ALA A 164 3.58 6.03 15.01
C ALA A 164 3.82 6.77 13.69
N VAL A 165 4.09 6.04 12.60
CA VAL A 165 4.27 6.64 11.27
C VAL A 165 2.97 7.26 10.77
N SER A 166 1.87 6.55 10.92
CA SER A 166 0.54 7.04 10.55
C SER A 166 0.21 8.36 11.27
N TYR A 167 0.57 8.46 12.53
CA TYR A 167 0.39 9.68 13.34
C TYR A 167 1.22 10.84 12.80
N THR A 168 2.48 10.59 12.48
CA THR A 168 3.38 11.61 11.93
C THR A 168 2.86 12.14 10.60
N HIS A 169 2.37 11.25 9.74
CA HIS A 169 1.86 11.62 8.42
C HIS A 169 0.57 12.44 8.50
N LEU A 170 -0.25 12.25 9.53
CA LEU A 170 -1.49 12.99 9.70
C LEU A 170 -1.27 14.49 9.95
N THR A 171 -0.05 14.90 10.30
CA THR A 171 0.29 16.30 10.49
C THR A 171 0.61 17.02 9.19
N LEU A 172 0.72 16.29 8.07
CA LEU A 172 1.06 16.87 6.76
C LEU A 172 -0.18 17.41 6.08
N PRO A 173 -0.17 18.69 5.61
CA PRO A 173 -1.27 19.23 4.82
C PRO A 173 -1.39 18.50 3.50
N THR A 174 -2.55 17.94 3.19
CA THR A 174 -2.79 17.19 1.96
C THR A 174 -2.57 18.07 0.72
N SER A 175 -2.93 19.35 0.81
CA SER A 175 -2.78 20.30 -0.30
C SER A 175 -1.33 20.51 -0.72
N GLU A 176 -0.37 20.25 0.13
CA GLU A 176 1.06 20.39 -0.21
C GLU A 176 1.56 19.19 -1.03
N LEU A 177 0.81 18.13 -1.11
CA LEU A 177 1.19 16.90 -1.81
C LEU A 177 0.66 16.85 -3.26
N VAL A 178 -0.10 17.83 -3.66
CA VAL A 178 -0.73 17.88 -4.98
C VAL A 178 0.13 18.56 -6.03
#